data_2a5891507ec8720d4b0dc0165c4a2d7d
#
_entry.id   2a5891507ec8720d4b0dc0165c4a2d7d
#
_cell.length_a   1.000
_cell.length_b   1.000
_cell.length_c   1.000
_cell.angle_alpha   90.00
_cell.angle_beta   90.00
_cell.angle_gamma   90.00
#
_symmetry.space_group_name_H-M   'P 1'
#
loop_
_entity.id
_entity.type
_entity.pdbx_description
1 polymer ?
#
loop_
_entity_poly.entity_id
_entity_poly.type
_entity_poly.pdbx_seq_one_letter_code
_entity_poly.pdbx_strand_id
1 'polypeptide(L)'
;MKQILIIAAFIFSAASTFSQTIDYKIVFDVTSKDTNVHRAVIRWCNEILKTEPDAKLEVVYYGQSLEMITQGKSVVAADVTRLSREKNVSFRVCATSMKRWNIDKSQLLPGVDTVPDGIYEILLRQREGYGYIKASL
;
A
#
# COMPACT_ATOMS: atom_id res chain seq x y z
N MET A 1 -13.41 -18.71 71.96
CA MET A 1 -12.90 -19.19 70.68
C MET A 1 -13.41 -18.27 69.55
N LYS A 2 -12.54 -17.41 69.09
CA LYS A 2 -12.89 -16.45 68.01
C LYS A 2 -12.46 -17.04 66.67
N GLN A 3 -13.43 -17.41 65.85
CA GLN A 3 -13.17 -17.83 64.51
C GLN A 3 -12.96 -16.59 63.62
N ILE A 4 -11.78 -16.46 63.07
CA ILE A 4 -11.43 -15.41 62.11
C ILE A 4 -11.80 -15.97 60.69
N LEU A 5 -12.88 -15.45 60.15
CA LEU A 5 -13.21 -15.70 58.74
C LEU A 5 -12.31 -14.87 57.85
N ILE A 6 -11.36 -15.53 57.17
CA ILE A 6 -10.54 -14.90 56.10
C ILE A 6 -11.32 -14.95 54.81
N ILE A 7 -11.92 -13.83 54.42
CA ILE A 7 -12.54 -13.67 53.11
C ILE A 7 -11.40 -13.38 52.12
N ALA A 8 -11.01 -14.39 51.34
CA ALA A 8 -10.10 -14.22 50.21
C ALA A 8 -10.88 -13.55 49.08
N ALA A 9 -10.68 -12.25 48.91
CA ALA A 9 -11.18 -11.53 47.72
C ALA A 9 -10.37 -11.92 46.50
N PHE A 10 -10.88 -12.77 45.65
CA PHE A 10 -10.35 -13.06 44.35
C PHE A 10 -10.58 -11.82 43.46
N ILE A 11 -9.56 -10.97 43.30
CA ILE A 11 -9.57 -9.91 42.33
C ILE A 11 -9.35 -10.56 40.97
N PHE A 12 -10.45 -10.81 40.24
CA PHE A 12 -10.42 -11.25 38.85
C PHE A 12 -9.98 -10.04 38.01
N SER A 13 -8.67 -9.93 37.79
CA SER A 13 -8.11 -8.94 36.86
C SER A 13 -8.53 -9.36 35.45
N ALA A 14 -9.62 -8.78 34.95
CA ALA A 14 -10.00 -8.88 33.55
C ALA A 14 -8.88 -8.18 32.74
N ALA A 15 -7.90 -8.95 32.28
CA ALA A 15 -6.96 -8.50 31.28
C ALA A 15 -7.76 -8.24 30.00
N SER A 16 -8.11 -6.98 29.77
CA SER A 16 -8.63 -6.53 28.49
C SER A 16 -7.52 -6.76 27.48
N THR A 17 -7.61 -7.85 26.73
CA THR A 17 -6.78 -8.04 25.53
C THR A 17 -7.23 -6.97 24.54
N PHE A 18 -6.53 -5.84 24.54
CA PHE A 18 -6.61 -4.91 23.43
C PHE A 18 -6.09 -5.67 22.20
N SER A 19 -7.02 -6.18 21.40
CA SER A 19 -6.69 -6.55 20.02
C SER A 19 -6.26 -5.25 19.35
N GLN A 20 -4.95 -5.06 19.22
CA GLN A 20 -4.41 -4.00 18.38
C GLN A 20 -4.82 -4.35 16.95
N THR A 21 -5.88 -3.72 16.46
CA THR A 21 -6.17 -3.70 15.03
C THR A 21 -4.99 -2.98 14.38
N ILE A 22 -4.11 -3.74 13.76
CA ILE A 22 -3.02 -3.17 12.97
C ILE A 22 -3.67 -2.39 11.84
N ASP A 23 -3.49 -1.07 11.81
CA ASP A 23 -3.90 -0.24 10.67
C ASP A 23 -2.99 -0.61 9.49
N TYR A 24 -3.44 -1.57 8.68
CA TYR A 24 -2.65 -2.18 7.62
C TYR A 24 -2.45 -1.19 6.48
N LYS A 25 -1.29 -0.53 6.46
CA LYS A 25 -0.93 0.50 5.48
C LYS A 25 0.41 0.15 4.84
N ILE A 26 0.47 0.10 3.53
CA ILE A 26 1.71 -0.16 2.79
C ILE A 26 1.87 0.84 1.65
N VAL A 27 3.09 1.37 1.52
CA VAL A 27 3.55 2.05 0.32
C VAL A 27 4.56 1.17 -0.42
N PHE A 28 4.23 0.81 -1.66
CA PHE A 28 5.10 0.08 -2.58
C PHE A 28 5.94 1.06 -3.39
N ASP A 29 7.24 0.88 -3.36
CA ASP A 29 8.21 1.64 -4.16
C ASP A 29 8.54 0.85 -5.43
N VAL A 30 8.10 1.32 -6.59
CA VAL A 30 8.28 0.64 -7.88
C VAL A 30 9.13 1.46 -8.82
N THR A 31 10.32 0.96 -9.13
CA THR A 31 11.28 1.63 -10.05
C THR A 31 11.69 0.77 -11.24
N SER A 32 11.42 -0.53 -11.19
CA SER A 32 11.85 -1.51 -12.18
C SER A 32 10.97 -1.49 -13.44
N LYS A 33 11.58 -1.65 -14.61
CA LYS A 33 10.90 -1.93 -15.88
C LYS A 33 10.55 -3.41 -16.06
N ASP A 34 11.01 -4.28 -15.15
CA ASP A 34 10.75 -5.72 -15.25
C ASP A 34 9.26 -6.02 -15.06
N THR A 35 8.66 -6.63 -16.06
CA THR A 35 7.24 -6.99 -16.04
C THR A 35 6.89 -8.05 -15.00
N ASN A 36 7.86 -8.85 -14.54
CA ASN A 36 7.65 -9.79 -13.43
C ASN A 36 7.47 -9.04 -12.11
N VAL A 37 8.22 -7.95 -11.91
CA VAL A 37 8.02 -7.03 -10.76
C VAL A 37 6.63 -6.42 -10.83
N HIS A 38 6.18 -5.96 -12.02
CA HIS A 38 4.85 -5.39 -12.22
C HIS A 38 3.75 -6.39 -11.84
N ARG A 39 3.85 -7.65 -12.31
CA ARG A 39 2.91 -8.73 -11.93
C ARG A 39 2.97 -9.06 -10.44
N ALA A 40 4.15 -9.04 -9.83
CA ALA A 40 4.32 -9.32 -8.41
C ALA A 40 3.61 -8.27 -7.54
N VAL A 41 3.76 -6.99 -7.87
CA VAL A 41 3.06 -5.89 -7.16
C VAL A 41 1.55 -6.09 -7.18
N ILE A 42 0.98 -6.39 -8.34
CA ILE A 42 -0.45 -6.66 -8.49
C ILE A 42 -0.87 -7.88 -7.66
N ARG A 43 -0.10 -8.95 -7.70
CA ARG A 43 -0.37 -10.15 -6.88
C ARG A 43 -0.36 -9.81 -5.40
N TRP A 44 0.63 -9.08 -4.90
CA TRP A 44 0.71 -8.67 -3.50
C TRP A 44 -0.48 -7.81 -3.08
N CYS A 45 -0.88 -6.83 -3.89
CA CYS A 45 -2.09 -6.04 -3.62
C CYS A 45 -3.32 -6.94 -3.48
N ASN A 46 -3.53 -7.89 -4.40
CA ASN A 46 -4.67 -8.80 -4.34
C ASN A 46 -4.63 -9.73 -3.11
N GLU A 47 -3.46 -10.28 -2.76
CA GLU A 47 -3.28 -11.16 -1.61
C GLU A 47 -3.56 -10.41 -0.29
N ILE A 48 -3.05 -9.18 -0.16
CA ILE A 48 -3.30 -8.35 1.02
C ILE A 48 -4.79 -8.03 1.14
N LEU A 49 -5.43 -7.53 0.09
CA LEU A 49 -6.84 -7.16 0.13
C LEU A 49 -7.79 -8.35 0.36
N LYS A 50 -7.35 -9.57 0.03
CA LYS A 50 -8.09 -10.80 0.32
C LYS A 50 -8.14 -11.10 1.82
N THR A 51 -7.06 -10.83 2.55
CA THR A 51 -6.94 -11.10 4.00
C THR A 51 -7.29 -9.89 4.84
N GLU A 52 -6.99 -8.69 4.33
CA GLU A 52 -7.17 -7.40 4.98
C GLU A 52 -7.92 -6.44 4.04
N PRO A 53 -9.26 -6.58 3.90
CA PRO A 53 -10.05 -5.80 2.93
C PRO A 53 -10.00 -4.28 3.14
N ASP A 54 -9.70 -3.84 4.36
CA ASP A 54 -9.58 -2.42 4.71
C ASP A 54 -8.15 -1.89 4.64
N ALA A 55 -7.19 -2.72 4.19
CA ALA A 55 -5.79 -2.32 4.02
C ALA A 55 -5.68 -1.11 3.09
N LYS A 56 -4.83 -0.14 3.47
CA LYS A 56 -4.52 1.04 2.64
C LYS A 56 -3.24 0.78 1.86
N LEU A 57 -3.36 0.70 0.56
CA LEU A 57 -2.25 0.40 -0.33
C LEU A 57 -1.98 1.58 -1.25
N GLU A 58 -0.74 2.04 -1.28
CA GLU A 58 -0.29 3.01 -2.26
C GLU A 58 0.88 2.46 -3.05
N VAL A 59 0.80 2.55 -4.37
CA VAL A 59 1.87 2.12 -5.28
C VAL A 59 2.44 3.34 -5.96
N VAL A 60 3.72 3.62 -5.71
CA VAL A 60 4.41 4.81 -6.22
C VAL A 60 5.38 4.41 -7.32
N TYR A 61 5.19 5.00 -8.50
CA TYR A 61 5.97 4.74 -9.70
C TYR A 61 6.93 5.88 -10.02
N TYR A 62 8.19 5.55 -10.22
CA TYR A 62 9.20 6.48 -10.72
C TYR A 62 10.36 5.70 -11.38
N GLY A 63 11.38 6.42 -11.86
CA GLY A 63 12.50 5.77 -12.52
C GLY A 63 12.07 5.09 -13.84
N GLN A 64 12.23 3.78 -13.93
CA GLN A 64 11.97 3.01 -15.15
C GLN A 64 10.64 2.24 -15.13
N SER A 65 9.83 2.39 -14.08
CA SER A 65 8.61 1.60 -13.90
C SER A 65 7.38 2.13 -14.64
N LEU A 66 7.48 3.24 -15.35
CA LEU A 66 6.33 3.97 -15.89
C LEU A 66 5.55 3.20 -16.94
N GLU A 67 6.15 2.19 -17.59
CA GLU A 67 5.43 1.32 -18.52
C GLU A 67 4.28 0.56 -17.84
N MET A 68 4.42 0.26 -16.54
CA MET A 68 3.37 -0.43 -15.77
C MET A 68 2.05 0.34 -15.75
N ILE A 69 2.11 1.66 -15.84
CA ILE A 69 0.93 2.53 -15.73
C ILE A 69 0.63 3.32 -17.01
N THR A 70 1.28 2.97 -18.13
CA THR A 70 1.10 3.65 -19.42
C THR A 70 0.20 2.82 -20.34
N GLN A 71 -0.80 3.47 -20.95
CA GLN A 71 -1.70 2.85 -21.92
C GLN A 71 -0.92 2.22 -23.09
N GLY A 72 -1.34 1.04 -23.50
CA GLY A 72 -0.72 0.31 -24.61
C GLY A 72 0.65 -0.31 -24.29
N LYS A 73 1.25 -0.06 -23.11
CA LYS A 73 2.53 -0.63 -22.69
C LYS A 73 2.42 -1.56 -21.50
N SER A 74 1.46 -1.31 -20.63
CA SER A 74 1.30 -2.07 -19.38
C SER A 74 0.84 -3.50 -19.64
N VAL A 75 1.55 -4.47 -19.06
CA VAL A 75 1.15 -5.89 -19.05
C VAL A 75 0.12 -6.22 -17.96
N VAL A 76 -0.21 -5.25 -17.11
CA VAL A 76 -1.15 -5.36 -15.99
C VAL A 76 -2.23 -4.27 -16.02
N ALA A 77 -2.49 -3.69 -17.19
CA ALA A 77 -3.39 -2.55 -17.35
C ALA A 77 -4.80 -2.79 -16.78
N ALA A 78 -5.37 -3.95 -17.04
CA ALA A 78 -6.70 -4.31 -16.54
C ALA A 78 -6.74 -4.37 -15.01
N ASP A 79 -5.71 -4.93 -14.39
CA ASP A 79 -5.61 -5.05 -12.94
C ASP A 79 -5.40 -3.70 -12.27
N VAL A 80 -4.52 -2.85 -12.81
CA VAL A 80 -4.32 -1.48 -12.31
C VAL A 80 -5.63 -0.71 -12.36
N THR A 81 -6.33 -0.75 -13.51
CA THR A 81 -7.63 -0.07 -13.68
C THR A 81 -8.70 -0.61 -12.73
N ARG A 82 -8.72 -1.92 -12.48
CA ARG A 82 -9.64 -2.55 -11.54
C ARG A 82 -9.33 -2.14 -10.10
N LEU A 83 -8.08 -2.30 -9.67
CA LEU A 83 -7.64 -1.98 -8.31
C LEU A 83 -7.75 -0.49 -7.99
N SER A 84 -7.60 0.40 -8.98
CA SER A 84 -7.76 1.85 -8.77
C SER A 84 -9.19 2.28 -8.42
N ARG A 85 -10.17 1.38 -8.54
CA ARG A 85 -11.56 1.61 -8.12
C ARG A 85 -11.80 1.24 -6.66
N GLU A 86 -10.87 0.50 -6.04
CA GLU A 86 -10.92 0.19 -4.61
C GLU A 86 -10.58 1.46 -3.82
N LYS A 87 -11.45 1.84 -2.89
CA LYS A 87 -11.33 3.12 -2.14
C LYS A 87 -10.02 3.27 -1.35
N ASN A 88 -9.40 2.15 -1.01
CA ASN A 88 -8.19 2.10 -0.19
C ASN A 88 -6.92 1.81 -1.00
N VAL A 89 -7.00 1.75 -2.32
CA VAL A 89 -5.86 1.53 -3.22
C VAL A 89 -5.60 2.76 -4.06
N SER A 90 -4.37 3.22 -4.09
CA SER A 90 -3.95 4.35 -4.91
C SER A 90 -2.70 4.04 -5.72
N PHE A 91 -2.70 4.51 -6.96
CA PHE A 91 -1.57 4.41 -7.88
C PHE A 91 -1.07 5.82 -8.17
N ARG A 92 0.18 6.11 -7.80
CA ARG A 92 0.80 7.44 -7.89
C ARG A 92 2.02 7.39 -8.79
N VAL A 93 2.12 8.31 -9.73
CA VAL A 93 3.28 8.43 -10.61
C VAL A 93 3.99 9.76 -10.41
N CYS A 94 5.31 9.70 -10.34
CA CYS A 94 6.19 10.86 -10.19
C CYS A 94 6.17 11.74 -11.45
N ALA A 95 5.73 12.99 -11.34
CA ALA A 95 5.70 13.94 -12.44
C ALA A 95 7.10 14.22 -13.01
N THR A 96 8.13 14.24 -12.16
CA THR A 96 9.52 14.38 -12.60
C THR A 96 9.97 13.22 -13.50
N SER A 97 9.56 11.98 -13.16
CA SER A 97 9.84 10.82 -14.01
C SER A 97 9.04 10.84 -15.30
N MET A 98 7.75 11.23 -15.26
CA MET A 98 6.95 11.41 -16.48
C MET A 98 7.61 12.38 -17.45
N LYS A 99 8.06 13.53 -16.94
CA LYS A 99 8.76 14.53 -17.75
C LYS A 99 10.04 13.97 -18.37
N ARG A 100 10.83 13.21 -17.61
CA ARG A 100 12.07 12.57 -18.09
C ARG A 100 11.82 11.58 -19.22
N TRP A 101 10.72 10.81 -19.13
CA TRP A 101 10.36 9.78 -20.09
C TRP A 101 9.38 10.27 -21.17
N ASN A 102 9.08 11.57 -21.20
CA ASN A 102 8.15 12.21 -22.14
C ASN A 102 6.79 11.52 -22.19
N ILE A 103 6.22 11.28 -21.00
CA ILE A 103 4.91 10.68 -20.83
C ILE A 103 3.93 11.76 -20.38
N ASP A 104 2.87 11.97 -21.14
CA ASP A 104 1.78 12.87 -20.81
C ASP A 104 0.75 12.21 -19.90
N LYS A 105 0.02 13.01 -19.13
CA LYS A 105 -1.06 12.53 -18.25
C LYS A 105 -2.14 11.76 -19.02
N SER A 106 -2.42 12.13 -20.27
CA SER A 106 -3.38 11.45 -21.12
C SER A 106 -2.98 10.02 -21.51
N GLN A 107 -1.71 9.67 -21.34
CA GLN A 107 -1.18 8.33 -21.63
C GLN A 107 -1.24 7.40 -20.40
N LEU A 108 -1.60 7.91 -19.24
CA LEU A 108 -1.72 7.11 -18.03
C LEU A 108 -2.97 6.23 -18.07
N LEU A 109 -2.89 5.07 -17.42
CA LEU A 109 -4.07 4.23 -17.20
C LEU A 109 -5.11 4.96 -16.34
N PRO A 110 -6.40 4.68 -16.55
CA PRO A 110 -7.47 5.23 -15.70
C PRO A 110 -7.23 4.93 -14.21
N GLY A 111 -7.40 5.93 -13.36
CA GLY A 111 -7.22 5.81 -11.91
C GLY A 111 -5.79 5.96 -11.40
N VAL A 112 -4.83 6.25 -12.29
CA VAL A 112 -3.46 6.62 -11.90
C VAL A 112 -3.37 8.14 -11.77
N ASP A 113 -2.96 8.62 -10.60
CA ASP A 113 -2.77 10.04 -10.31
C ASP A 113 -1.30 10.42 -10.30
N THR A 114 -1.04 11.71 -10.54
CA THR A 114 0.33 12.24 -10.52
C THR A 114 0.66 12.86 -9.16
N VAL A 115 1.90 12.65 -8.70
CA VAL A 115 2.49 13.37 -7.57
C VAL A 115 3.71 14.16 -8.04
N PRO A 116 4.05 15.29 -7.44
CA PRO A 116 5.19 16.10 -7.87
C PRO A 116 6.51 15.34 -7.85
N ASP A 117 6.75 14.56 -6.80
CA ASP A 117 7.96 13.75 -6.59
C ASP A 117 7.61 12.44 -5.90
N GLY A 118 8.01 11.31 -6.50
CA GLY A 118 7.69 9.98 -5.99
C GLY A 118 8.45 9.62 -4.71
N ILE A 119 9.69 10.08 -4.55
CA ILE A 119 10.49 9.81 -3.35
C ILE A 119 9.90 10.59 -2.16
N TYR A 120 9.52 11.84 -2.39
CA TYR A 120 8.87 12.66 -1.38
C TYR A 120 7.50 12.07 -0.98
N GLU A 121 6.72 11.59 -1.95
CA GLU A 121 5.45 10.89 -1.67
C GLU A 121 5.65 9.69 -0.75
N ILE A 122 6.63 8.83 -1.02
CA ILE A 122 6.97 7.69 -0.17
C ILE A 122 7.31 8.15 1.26
N LEU A 123 8.11 9.22 1.39
CA LEU A 123 8.44 9.78 2.70
C LEU A 123 7.20 10.25 3.46
N LEU A 124 6.26 10.92 2.77
CA LEU A 124 5.00 11.36 3.38
C LEU A 124 4.18 10.18 3.88
N ARG A 125 4.04 9.11 3.07
CA ARG A 125 3.32 7.91 3.48
C ARG A 125 3.95 7.24 4.69
N GLN A 126 5.27 7.13 4.75
CA GLN A 126 5.96 6.60 5.93
C GLN A 126 5.70 7.44 7.19
N ARG A 127 5.64 8.76 7.07
CA ARG A 127 5.25 9.65 8.20
C ARG A 127 3.81 9.43 8.66
N GLU A 128 2.93 9.01 7.75
CA GLU A 128 1.53 8.65 8.04
C GLU A 128 1.37 7.22 8.57
N GLY A 129 2.49 6.52 8.83
CA GLY A 129 2.51 5.18 9.40
C GLY A 129 2.42 4.05 8.38
N TYR A 130 2.65 4.32 7.10
CA TYR A 130 2.74 3.26 6.09
C TYR A 130 4.04 2.48 6.24
N GLY A 131 3.94 1.16 6.21
CA GLY A 131 5.08 0.27 6.00
C GLY A 131 5.62 0.45 4.58
N TYR A 132 6.95 0.42 4.43
CA TYR A 132 7.62 0.56 3.13
C TYR A 132 8.01 -0.79 2.55
N ILE A 133 7.69 -1.03 1.28
CA ILE A 133 8.13 -2.21 0.53
C ILE A 133 8.73 -1.79 -0.80
N LYS A 134 10.02 -2.08 -0.99
CA LYS A 134 10.66 -1.98 -2.29
C LYS A 134 10.22 -3.13 -3.17
N ALA A 135 9.57 -2.83 -4.30
CA ALA A 135 9.20 -3.86 -5.27
C ALA A 135 10.42 -4.26 -6.12
N SER A 136 10.92 -5.44 -5.84
CA SER A 136 12.03 -6.09 -6.56
C SER A 136 11.83 -7.60 -6.56
N LEU A 137 12.45 -8.28 -7.51
CA LEU A 137 12.54 -9.74 -7.59
C LEU A 137 14.01 -10.13 -7.72
#